data_12eccc072bf9edb5748406b3dd2936cf
#
_entry.id   12eccc072bf9edb5748406b3dd2936cf
#
_cell.length_a   1.000
_cell.length_b   1.000
_cell.length_c   1.000
_cell.angle_alpha   90.00
_cell.angle_beta   90.00
_cell.angle_gamma   90.00
#
_symmetry.space_group_name_H-M   'P 1'
#
loop_
_entity.id
_entity.type
_entity.pdbx_description
1 polymer ?
#
loop_
_entity_poly.entity_id
_entity_poly.type
_entity_poly.pdbx_seq_one_letter_code
_entity_poly.pdbx_strand_id
1 'polypeptide(L)'
;RSSDLEHFNKGLHMSDTYTVGDLVAEFLQACGVETAFGVISVHNIPMLDGIGRRNAIRFVTARGEAGAGHMADAWARARNELGVLITSTGPGAANAVGALVEARFAGTPLLHLTGQTATGNIGRDQGTVHEVADQLGMLASVSKTAHRISSAETAFAILSQAAAQALTPPMGPVSVEIPIDIQRTPVTRPAELDQFQLPIPTAVAPSATQLDLIADILASSKRPLLWCGSGARYAGEAVARLADMGVPVVTSWNGRGVLPEDHAMSLRGMNGTGTPLIEDWFKTVDLMLVAGSRLRGHETMDMTIGLPERRVQIDVDPLANGRTYDCEH
;
A
#
# COMPACT_ATOMS: atom_id res chain seq x y z
N ARG A 1 27.85 -46.30 -8.79
CA ARG A 1 27.48 -44.93 -9.28
C ARG A 1 26.00 -44.77 -9.64
N SER A 2 25.21 -45.84 -9.74
CA SER A 2 23.76 -45.75 -9.97
C SER A 2 22.94 -45.82 -8.66
N SER A 3 23.51 -46.32 -7.57
CA SER A 3 22.86 -46.42 -6.27
C SER A 3 22.76 -45.10 -5.53
N ASP A 4 23.67 -44.15 -5.82
CA ASP A 4 23.68 -42.80 -5.14
C ASP A 4 22.62 -41.89 -5.69
N LEU A 5 22.23 -42.03 -6.96
CA LEU A 5 21.16 -41.29 -7.61
C LEU A 5 19.76 -41.79 -7.19
N GLU A 6 19.62 -43.07 -6.86
CA GLU A 6 18.36 -43.61 -6.32
C GLU A 6 18.12 -43.22 -4.86
N HIS A 7 19.20 -43.01 -4.08
CA HIS A 7 19.08 -42.47 -2.70
C HIS A 7 18.75 -41.00 -2.66
N PHE A 8 19.23 -40.23 -3.65
CA PHE A 8 18.91 -38.76 -3.75
C PHE A 8 17.43 -38.56 -4.14
N ASN A 9 16.86 -39.41 -4.96
CA ASN A 9 15.45 -39.32 -5.38
C ASN A 9 14.44 -39.85 -4.32
N LYS A 10 14.87 -40.58 -3.30
CA LYS A 10 14.00 -41.04 -2.20
C LYS A 10 13.77 -39.98 -1.11
N GLY A 11 14.47 -38.86 -1.14
CA GLY A 11 14.36 -37.78 -0.16
C GLY A 11 13.37 -36.67 -0.51
N LEU A 12 12.80 -36.65 -1.69
CA LEU A 12 11.78 -35.68 -2.14
C LEU A 12 10.37 -36.32 -2.10
N HIS A 13 9.99 -36.95 -0.98
CA HIS A 13 8.58 -37.06 -0.68
C HIS A 13 8.05 -35.67 -0.34
N MET A 14 7.50 -35.00 -1.35
CA MET A 14 6.58 -33.88 -1.13
C MET A 14 5.50 -34.40 -0.17
N SER A 15 5.39 -33.84 1.01
CA SER A 15 4.32 -34.20 1.93
C SER A 15 3.01 -33.82 1.24
N ASP A 16 2.08 -34.77 1.09
CA ASP A 16 0.70 -34.50 0.65
C ASP A 16 -0.08 -33.61 1.63
N THR A 17 0.61 -33.11 2.65
CA THR A 17 0.02 -32.37 3.76
C THR A 17 -0.04 -30.88 3.41
N TYR A 18 -1.25 -30.34 3.37
CA TYR A 18 -1.49 -28.92 3.19
C TYR A 18 -1.06 -28.13 4.43
N THR A 19 -0.18 -27.16 4.27
CA THR A 19 0.42 -26.38 5.35
C THR A 19 -0.01 -24.90 5.30
N VAL A 20 0.33 -24.12 6.33
CA VAL A 20 0.14 -22.66 6.31
C VAL A 20 0.93 -22.01 5.17
N GLY A 21 2.09 -22.55 4.79
CA GLY A 21 2.82 -22.08 3.60
C GLY A 21 2.02 -22.24 2.31
N ASP A 22 1.32 -23.38 2.16
CA ASP A 22 0.40 -23.63 1.04
C ASP A 22 -0.81 -22.68 1.08
N LEU A 23 -1.36 -22.49 2.27
CA LEU A 23 -2.46 -21.54 2.50
C LEU A 23 -2.10 -20.14 2.06
N VAL A 24 -0.89 -19.64 2.43
CA VAL A 24 -0.41 -18.33 1.99
C VAL A 24 -0.38 -18.23 0.47
N ALA A 25 0.21 -19.23 -0.21
CA ALA A 25 0.32 -19.23 -1.66
C ALA A 25 -1.06 -19.25 -2.36
N GLU A 26 -1.99 -20.08 -1.86
CA GLU A 26 -3.34 -20.17 -2.40
C GLU A 26 -4.17 -18.91 -2.12
N PHE A 27 -4.03 -18.35 -0.92
CA PHE A 27 -4.66 -17.09 -0.56
C PHE A 27 -4.22 -15.94 -1.49
N LEU A 28 -2.93 -15.79 -1.74
CA LEU A 28 -2.42 -14.78 -2.67
C LEU A 28 -2.98 -14.97 -4.08
N GLN A 29 -3.04 -16.22 -4.56
CA GLN A 29 -3.66 -16.56 -5.84
C GLN A 29 -5.14 -16.19 -5.86
N ALA A 30 -5.89 -16.49 -4.79
CA ALA A 30 -7.30 -16.14 -4.66
C ALA A 30 -7.53 -14.62 -4.58
N CYS A 31 -6.54 -13.85 -4.11
CA CYS A 31 -6.54 -12.39 -4.17
C CYS A 31 -6.22 -11.82 -5.57
N GLY A 32 -5.98 -12.65 -6.58
CA GLY A 32 -5.61 -12.21 -7.93
C GLY A 32 -4.16 -11.76 -8.08
N VAL A 33 -3.28 -12.11 -7.15
CA VAL A 33 -1.86 -11.75 -7.21
C VAL A 33 -1.17 -12.54 -8.32
N GLU A 34 -0.65 -11.84 -9.32
CA GLU A 34 0.10 -12.43 -10.44
C GLU A 34 1.61 -12.44 -10.18
N THR A 35 2.11 -11.47 -9.42
CA THR A 35 3.55 -11.30 -9.18
C THR A 35 3.82 -10.91 -7.74
N ALA A 36 4.78 -11.59 -7.11
CA ALA A 36 5.31 -11.25 -5.80
C ALA A 36 6.82 -11.01 -5.89
N PHE A 37 7.32 -10.12 -5.05
CA PHE A 37 8.73 -9.72 -5.02
C PHE A 37 9.35 -10.06 -3.68
N GLY A 38 10.63 -10.42 -3.64
CA GLY A 38 11.25 -10.74 -2.35
C GLY A 38 12.67 -11.28 -2.44
N VAL A 39 13.14 -11.77 -1.31
CA VAL A 39 14.41 -12.46 -1.16
C VAL A 39 14.17 -13.81 -0.48
N ILE A 40 14.75 -14.87 -1.05
CA ILE A 40 14.63 -16.23 -0.53
C ILE A 40 15.44 -16.37 0.76
N SER A 41 14.85 -16.96 1.79
CA SER A 41 15.48 -17.19 3.08
C SER A 41 14.91 -18.44 3.75
N VAL A 42 15.70 -19.06 4.63
CA VAL A 42 15.26 -20.22 5.43
C VAL A 42 13.97 -19.94 6.23
N HIS A 43 13.67 -18.68 6.53
CA HIS A 43 12.51 -18.27 7.30
C HIS A 43 11.25 -18.00 6.44
N ASN A 44 11.34 -18.13 5.12
CA ASN A 44 10.19 -17.96 4.22
C ASN A 44 10.07 -19.06 3.14
N ILE A 45 10.99 -20.05 3.16
CA ILE A 45 10.94 -21.19 2.21
C ILE A 45 9.57 -21.87 2.15
N PRO A 46 8.87 -22.18 3.26
CA PRO A 46 7.58 -22.89 3.12
C PRO A 46 6.52 -22.08 2.35
N MET A 47 6.48 -20.76 2.48
CA MET A 47 5.60 -19.90 1.68
C MET A 47 6.01 -19.89 0.22
N LEU A 48 7.31 -19.75 -0.06
CA LEU A 48 7.84 -19.72 -1.42
C LEU A 48 7.74 -21.08 -2.12
N ASP A 49 7.89 -22.18 -1.39
CA ASP A 49 7.66 -23.54 -1.89
C ASP A 49 6.20 -23.73 -2.30
N GLY A 50 5.24 -23.26 -1.47
CA GLY A 50 3.82 -23.25 -1.84
C GLY A 50 3.55 -22.45 -3.12
N ILE A 51 4.17 -21.29 -3.30
CA ILE A 51 4.09 -20.49 -4.53
C ILE A 51 4.68 -21.25 -5.72
N GLY A 52 5.87 -21.83 -5.55
CA GLY A 52 6.57 -22.56 -6.60
C GLY A 52 5.81 -23.81 -7.06
N ARG A 53 5.26 -24.59 -6.13
CA ARG A 53 4.48 -25.81 -6.46
C ARG A 53 3.19 -25.48 -7.22
N ARG A 54 2.52 -24.39 -6.88
CA ARG A 54 1.29 -23.95 -7.55
C ARG A 54 1.56 -23.34 -8.91
N ASN A 55 2.73 -22.75 -9.11
CA ASN A 55 3.14 -22.09 -10.36
C ASN A 55 2.10 -21.08 -10.92
N ALA A 56 1.31 -20.47 -10.04
CA ALA A 56 0.28 -19.49 -10.40
C ALA A 56 0.75 -18.04 -10.21
N ILE A 57 1.78 -17.85 -9.38
CA ILE A 57 2.33 -16.53 -9.04
C ILE A 57 3.79 -16.50 -9.47
N ARG A 58 4.16 -15.50 -10.24
CA ARG A 58 5.56 -15.24 -10.59
C ARG A 58 6.29 -14.66 -9.38
N PHE A 59 7.25 -15.37 -8.82
CA PHE A 59 8.12 -14.82 -7.78
C PHE A 59 9.37 -14.19 -8.41
N VAL A 60 9.57 -12.89 -8.19
CA VAL A 60 10.71 -12.13 -8.66
C VAL A 60 11.71 -11.94 -7.53
N THR A 61 12.81 -12.67 -7.60
CA THR A 61 13.89 -12.57 -6.62
C THR A 61 14.70 -11.31 -6.85
N ALA A 62 14.82 -10.48 -5.80
CA ALA A 62 15.67 -9.29 -5.80
C ALA A 62 17.03 -9.57 -5.14
N ARG A 63 17.96 -8.63 -5.28
CA ARG A 63 19.26 -8.68 -4.59
C ARG A 63 19.21 -8.22 -3.13
N GLY A 64 18.11 -7.62 -2.72
CA GLY A 64 17.88 -7.16 -1.36
C GLY A 64 16.44 -6.71 -1.17
N GLU A 65 15.98 -6.74 0.07
CA GLU A 65 14.58 -6.54 0.42
C GLU A 65 14.10 -5.11 0.17
N ALA A 66 14.99 -4.11 0.30
CA ALA A 66 14.65 -2.72 -0.06
C ALA A 66 14.29 -2.62 -1.56
N GLY A 67 15.10 -3.23 -2.44
CA GLY A 67 14.80 -3.28 -3.87
C GLY A 67 13.52 -4.05 -4.17
N ALA A 68 13.30 -5.19 -3.50
CA ALA A 68 12.06 -5.96 -3.63
C ALA A 68 10.84 -5.14 -3.21
N GLY A 69 10.94 -4.40 -2.10
CA GLY A 69 9.86 -3.54 -1.59
C GLY A 69 9.51 -2.43 -2.58
N HIS A 70 10.50 -1.74 -3.15
CA HIS A 70 10.24 -0.72 -4.18
C HIS A 70 9.67 -1.31 -5.47
N MET A 71 10.07 -2.53 -5.86
CA MET A 71 9.45 -3.22 -7.00
C MET A 71 7.98 -3.55 -6.72
N ALA A 72 7.65 -4.04 -5.53
CA ALA A 72 6.27 -4.33 -5.13
C ALA A 72 5.42 -3.05 -5.05
N ASP A 73 5.96 -1.96 -4.51
CA ASP A 73 5.33 -0.64 -4.47
C ASP A 73 5.04 -0.10 -5.87
N ALA A 74 6.04 -0.11 -6.75
CA ALA A 74 5.89 0.35 -8.14
C ALA A 74 4.88 -0.50 -8.94
N TRP A 75 4.92 -1.83 -8.75
CA TRP A 75 3.96 -2.74 -9.36
C TRP A 75 2.53 -2.43 -8.95
N ALA A 76 2.29 -2.28 -7.65
CA ALA A 76 0.96 -1.94 -7.11
C ALA A 76 0.44 -0.62 -7.67
N ARG A 77 1.29 0.41 -7.75
CA ARG A 77 0.93 1.72 -8.32
C ARG A 77 0.60 1.65 -9.80
N ALA A 78 1.40 0.90 -10.58
CA ALA A 78 1.24 0.79 -12.03
C ALA A 78 0.01 -0.02 -12.43
N ARG A 79 -0.30 -1.08 -11.66
CA ARG A 79 -1.39 -2.00 -11.93
C ARG A 79 -2.69 -1.64 -11.21
N ASN A 80 -2.61 -0.78 -10.20
CA ASN A 80 -3.71 -0.49 -9.26
C ASN A 80 -4.23 -1.75 -8.54
N GLU A 81 -3.30 -2.58 -8.10
CA GLU A 81 -3.53 -3.89 -7.49
C GLU A 81 -2.81 -3.98 -6.15
N LEU A 82 -3.07 -5.06 -5.40
CA LEU A 82 -2.33 -5.37 -4.19
C LEU A 82 -0.88 -5.75 -4.54
N GLY A 83 0.09 -4.96 -4.13
CA GLY A 83 1.50 -5.33 -4.20
C GLY A 83 1.85 -6.38 -3.15
N VAL A 84 2.74 -7.32 -3.47
CA VAL A 84 3.17 -8.36 -2.53
C VAL A 84 4.68 -8.37 -2.39
N LEU A 85 5.14 -8.20 -1.15
CA LEU A 85 6.53 -8.28 -0.75
C LEU A 85 6.72 -9.45 0.21
N ILE A 86 7.70 -10.33 -0.05
CA ILE A 86 8.02 -11.47 0.83
C ILE A 86 9.49 -11.35 1.27
N THR A 87 9.71 -11.25 2.60
CA THR A 87 11.05 -11.05 3.16
C THR A 87 11.45 -12.14 4.16
N SER A 88 12.72 -12.17 4.50
CA SER A 88 13.21 -12.89 5.68
C SER A 88 12.81 -12.17 6.97
N THR A 89 13.01 -12.84 8.10
CA THR A 89 12.91 -12.26 9.44
C THR A 89 14.11 -11.34 9.74
N GLY A 90 14.03 -10.59 10.82
CA GLY A 90 15.10 -9.79 11.37
C GLY A 90 15.71 -8.82 10.39
N PRO A 91 16.98 -9.02 9.97
CA PRO A 91 17.65 -8.16 8.99
C PRO A 91 16.86 -8.01 7.68
N GLY A 92 16.19 -9.07 7.19
CA GLY A 92 15.39 -9.02 5.98
C GLY A 92 14.17 -8.13 6.13
N ALA A 93 13.44 -8.26 7.24
CA ALA A 93 12.32 -7.37 7.56
C ALA A 93 12.79 -5.92 7.75
N ALA A 94 13.94 -5.72 8.42
CA ALA A 94 14.53 -4.39 8.65
C ALA A 94 14.97 -3.72 7.33
N ASN A 95 15.58 -4.48 6.41
CA ASN A 95 15.97 -3.96 5.10
C ASN A 95 14.77 -3.47 4.25
N ALA A 96 13.57 -3.99 4.48
CA ALA A 96 12.35 -3.57 3.78
C ALA A 96 11.75 -2.26 4.32
N VAL A 97 12.13 -1.82 5.52
CA VAL A 97 11.53 -0.69 6.24
C VAL A 97 11.46 0.58 5.38
N GLY A 98 12.54 0.94 4.68
CA GLY A 98 12.55 2.13 3.83
C GLY A 98 11.50 2.09 2.72
N ALA A 99 11.32 0.94 2.08
CA ALA A 99 10.31 0.77 1.04
C ALA A 99 8.88 0.78 1.62
N LEU A 100 8.68 0.23 2.82
CA LEU A 100 7.39 0.30 3.52
C LEU A 100 7.02 1.74 3.91
N VAL A 101 8.00 2.54 4.36
CA VAL A 101 7.80 3.98 4.64
C VAL A 101 7.35 4.70 3.38
N GLU A 102 7.99 4.46 2.23
CA GLU A 102 7.61 5.06 0.95
C GLU A 102 6.21 4.64 0.52
N ALA A 103 5.89 3.33 0.57
CA ALA A 103 4.56 2.82 0.25
C ALA A 103 3.47 3.43 1.15
N ARG A 104 3.76 3.62 2.45
CA ARG A 104 2.85 4.28 3.38
C ARG A 104 2.67 5.76 3.06
N PHE A 105 3.76 6.44 2.72
CA PHE A 105 3.71 7.84 2.32
C PHE A 105 2.89 8.03 1.04
N ALA A 106 3.08 7.17 0.06
CA ALA A 106 2.34 7.22 -1.21
C ALA A 106 0.89 6.73 -1.11
N GLY A 107 0.54 5.97 -0.06
CA GLY A 107 -0.78 5.34 0.06
C GLY A 107 -0.91 4.14 -0.88
N THR A 108 0.15 3.37 -1.04
CA THR A 108 0.18 2.17 -1.91
C THR A 108 -0.32 0.96 -1.15
N PRO A 109 -1.32 0.21 -1.67
CA PRO A 109 -1.75 -1.04 -1.06
C PRO A 109 -0.67 -2.11 -1.23
N LEU A 110 0.00 -2.47 -0.15
CA LEU A 110 1.09 -3.44 -0.16
C LEU A 110 0.95 -4.43 0.99
N LEU A 111 0.90 -5.72 0.67
CA LEU A 111 0.96 -6.80 1.64
C LEU A 111 2.41 -7.26 1.79
N HIS A 112 2.98 -6.99 2.95
CA HIS A 112 4.31 -7.46 3.32
C HIS A 112 4.21 -8.70 4.18
N LEU A 113 4.63 -9.84 3.64
CA LEU A 113 4.74 -11.12 4.33
C LEU A 113 6.20 -11.34 4.73
N THR A 114 6.46 -11.50 6.01
CA THR A 114 7.81 -11.75 6.51
C THR A 114 7.87 -13.00 7.36
N GLY A 115 9.00 -13.70 7.30
CA GLY A 115 9.27 -14.76 8.25
C GLY A 115 9.41 -14.24 9.68
N GLN A 116 9.41 -15.15 10.62
CA GLN A 116 9.82 -14.92 12.02
C GLN A 116 10.52 -16.19 12.52
N THR A 117 11.35 -16.05 13.56
CA THR A 117 11.91 -17.20 14.29
C THR A 117 10.78 -18.08 14.80
N ALA A 118 11.07 -19.32 15.17
CA ALA A 118 10.05 -20.22 15.73
C ALA A 118 9.38 -19.59 16.95
N THR A 119 8.08 -19.83 17.13
CA THR A 119 7.25 -19.22 18.18
C THR A 119 7.88 -19.35 19.57
N GLY A 120 8.51 -20.48 19.86
CA GLY A 120 9.20 -20.73 21.14
C GLY A 120 10.43 -19.85 21.41
N ASN A 121 10.95 -19.14 20.41
CA ASN A 121 12.15 -18.30 20.53
C ASN A 121 11.83 -16.80 20.56
N ILE A 122 10.64 -16.41 20.15
CA ILE A 122 10.27 -14.99 20.01
C ILE A 122 10.38 -14.27 21.37
N GLY A 123 11.13 -13.17 21.41
CA GLY A 123 11.28 -12.32 22.59
C GLY A 123 12.12 -12.93 23.71
N ARG A 124 12.90 -13.97 23.45
CA ARG A 124 13.73 -14.64 24.46
C ARG A 124 15.19 -14.19 24.47
N ASP A 125 15.64 -13.47 23.45
CA ASP A 125 17.02 -12.99 23.31
C ASP A 125 18.06 -14.12 23.49
N GLN A 126 17.82 -15.23 22.78
CA GLN A 126 18.66 -16.44 22.86
C GLN A 126 19.74 -16.49 21.78
N GLY A 127 19.84 -15.44 20.94
CA GLY A 127 20.78 -15.39 19.82
C GLY A 127 20.41 -16.34 18.69
N THR A 128 19.13 -16.61 18.48
CA THR A 128 18.68 -17.36 17.31
C THR A 128 18.95 -16.59 16.03
N VAL A 129 19.19 -17.32 14.93
CA VAL A 129 19.54 -16.67 13.65
C VAL A 129 18.46 -15.68 13.24
N HIS A 130 18.88 -14.43 13.00
CA HIS A 130 18.01 -13.33 12.59
C HIS A 130 16.99 -12.88 13.68
N GLU A 131 17.25 -13.20 14.93
CA GLU A 131 16.42 -12.70 16.03
C GLU A 131 16.52 -11.18 16.15
N VAL A 132 15.38 -10.54 16.40
CA VAL A 132 15.25 -9.10 16.69
C VAL A 132 14.33 -8.97 17.90
N ALA A 133 14.65 -8.07 18.81
CA ALA A 133 13.92 -7.90 20.06
C ALA A 133 12.42 -7.68 19.87
N ASP A 134 12.03 -6.84 18.92
CA ASP A 134 10.61 -6.57 18.57
C ASP A 134 10.45 -6.27 17.07
N GLN A 135 10.36 -7.32 16.26
CA GLN A 135 10.10 -7.17 14.82
C GLN A 135 8.70 -6.61 14.54
N LEU A 136 7.71 -7.06 15.30
CA LEU A 136 6.33 -6.62 15.12
C LEU A 136 6.17 -5.12 15.38
N GLY A 137 6.76 -4.61 16.47
CA GLY A 137 6.77 -3.19 16.80
C GLY A 137 7.49 -2.34 15.75
N MET A 138 8.64 -2.82 15.24
CA MET A 138 9.35 -2.18 14.13
C MET A 138 8.45 -2.07 12.89
N LEU A 139 7.78 -3.14 12.49
CA LEU A 139 6.89 -3.17 11.32
C LEU A 139 5.63 -2.33 11.54
N ALA A 140 5.06 -2.32 12.75
CA ALA A 140 3.90 -1.50 13.09
C ALA A 140 4.18 0.01 12.96
N SER A 141 5.41 0.44 13.23
CA SER A 141 5.79 1.86 13.12
C SER A 141 5.80 2.37 11.68
N VAL A 142 6.06 1.52 10.71
CA VAL A 142 6.22 1.88 9.28
C VAL A 142 5.08 1.40 8.39
N SER A 143 4.27 0.47 8.87
CA SER A 143 3.09 -0.03 8.15
C SER A 143 1.81 0.67 8.61
N LYS A 144 0.73 0.53 7.86
CA LYS A 144 -0.61 0.95 8.30
C LYS A 144 -1.05 0.15 9.53
N THR A 145 -0.84 -1.16 9.48
CA THR A 145 -0.99 -2.12 10.59
C THR A 145 0.05 -3.22 10.44
N ALA A 146 0.33 -3.92 11.54
CA ALA A 146 1.17 -5.12 11.53
C ALA A 146 0.51 -6.22 12.36
N HIS A 147 0.61 -7.46 11.89
CA HIS A 147 0.01 -8.64 12.48
C HIS A 147 1.01 -9.76 12.64
N ARG A 148 0.77 -10.64 13.60
CA ARG A 148 1.48 -11.92 13.74
C ARG A 148 0.49 -13.07 13.63
N ILE A 149 0.79 -14.06 12.79
CA ILE A 149 0.07 -15.32 12.78
C ILE A 149 0.69 -16.21 13.85
N SER A 150 -0.03 -16.37 14.96
CA SER A 150 0.46 -17.14 16.12
C SER A 150 -0.04 -18.58 16.14
N SER A 151 -1.00 -18.93 15.29
CA SER A 151 -1.50 -20.30 15.13
C SER A 151 -1.98 -20.55 13.69
N ALA A 152 -1.95 -21.82 13.27
CA ALA A 152 -2.39 -22.21 11.92
C ALA A 152 -3.88 -21.91 11.68
N GLU A 153 -4.71 -22.05 12.71
CA GLU A 153 -6.16 -21.85 12.64
C GLU A 153 -6.54 -20.40 12.34
N THR A 154 -5.71 -19.45 12.78
CA THR A 154 -5.96 -18.00 12.59
C THR A 154 -5.37 -17.46 11.28
N ALA A 155 -4.57 -18.27 10.57
CA ALA A 155 -3.80 -17.81 9.43
C ALA A 155 -4.67 -17.20 8.32
N PHE A 156 -5.72 -17.89 7.90
CA PHE A 156 -6.62 -17.40 6.84
C PHE A 156 -7.31 -16.09 7.22
N ALA A 157 -7.82 -15.98 8.43
CA ALA A 157 -8.51 -14.78 8.91
C ALA A 157 -7.57 -13.57 8.97
N ILE A 158 -6.33 -13.76 9.49
CA ILE A 158 -5.34 -12.69 9.59
C ILE A 158 -4.87 -12.25 8.20
N LEU A 159 -4.61 -13.17 7.27
CA LEU A 159 -4.25 -12.85 5.88
C LEU A 159 -5.36 -12.06 5.19
N SER A 160 -6.62 -12.50 5.33
CA SER A 160 -7.79 -11.82 4.76
C SER A 160 -7.94 -10.41 5.32
N GLN A 161 -7.81 -10.26 6.63
CA GLN A 161 -7.87 -8.96 7.30
C GLN A 161 -6.73 -8.03 6.83
N ALA A 162 -5.51 -8.54 6.75
CA ALA A 162 -4.33 -7.76 6.36
C ALA A 162 -4.45 -7.25 4.92
N ALA A 163 -4.84 -8.11 3.97
CA ALA A 163 -5.04 -7.73 2.58
C ALA A 163 -6.18 -6.71 2.41
N ALA A 164 -7.31 -6.93 3.10
CA ALA A 164 -8.42 -5.99 3.12
C ALA A 164 -8.01 -4.63 3.69
N GLN A 165 -7.26 -4.61 4.79
CA GLN A 165 -6.74 -3.37 5.38
C GLN A 165 -5.78 -2.62 4.45
N ALA A 166 -4.92 -3.32 3.71
CA ALA A 166 -4.03 -2.70 2.74
C ALA A 166 -4.80 -1.95 1.64
N LEU A 167 -5.89 -2.53 1.15
CA LEU A 167 -6.74 -2.02 0.08
C LEU A 167 -7.82 -1.03 0.56
N THR A 168 -8.12 -1.02 1.87
CA THR A 168 -9.09 -0.07 2.43
C THR A 168 -8.51 1.34 2.46
N PRO A 169 -9.17 2.35 1.89
CA PRO A 169 -8.73 3.74 1.98
C PRO A 169 -8.75 4.28 3.43
N PRO A 170 -7.78 5.13 3.79
CA PRO A 170 -6.57 5.45 3.05
C PRO A 170 -5.66 4.22 2.95
N MET A 171 -5.37 3.80 1.71
CA MET A 171 -4.56 2.61 1.43
C MET A 171 -3.13 2.75 1.99
N GLY A 172 -2.49 1.61 2.21
CA GLY A 172 -1.11 1.60 2.72
C GLY A 172 -0.57 0.19 2.93
N PRO A 173 0.72 0.05 3.25
CA PRO A 173 1.33 -1.24 3.52
C PRO A 173 0.80 -1.84 4.81
N VAL A 174 0.56 -3.15 4.78
CA VAL A 174 0.24 -3.97 5.96
C VAL A 174 1.26 -5.09 6.04
N SER A 175 1.87 -5.26 7.21
CA SER A 175 2.86 -6.30 7.46
C SER A 175 2.27 -7.47 8.23
N VAL A 176 2.62 -8.68 7.83
CA VAL A 176 2.25 -9.92 8.52
C VAL A 176 3.51 -10.74 8.75
N GLU A 177 3.88 -10.96 9.99
CA GLU A 177 4.96 -11.89 10.31
C GLU A 177 4.41 -13.28 10.62
N ILE A 178 5.07 -14.29 10.06
CA ILE A 178 4.65 -15.69 10.14
C ILE A 178 5.83 -16.53 10.64
N PRO A 179 5.80 -16.99 11.89
CA PRO A 179 6.86 -17.83 12.44
C PRO A 179 7.10 -19.09 11.61
N ILE A 180 8.36 -19.50 11.49
CA ILE A 180 8.75 -20.61 10.60
C ILE A 180 8.11 -21.96 10.96
N ASP A 181 7.87 -22.22 12.23
CA ASP A 181 7.15 -23.39 12.70
C ASP A 181 5.67 -23.33 12.30
N ILE A 182 5.04 -22.17 12.41
CA ILE A 182 3.65 -21.96 11.96
C ILE A 182 3.54 -22.14 10.45
N GLN A 183 4.48 -21.63 9.64
CA GLN A 183 4.47 -21.84 8.18
C GLN A 183 4.46 -23.33 7.79
N ARG A 184 5.10 -24.17 8.60
CA ARG A 184 5.20 -25.63 8.40
C ARG A 184 4.04 -26.42 9.00
N THR A 185 3.22 -25.79 9.81
CA THR A 185 2.13 -26.46 10.51
C THR A 185 1.07 -26.91 9.51
N PRO A 186 0.63 -28.19 9.58
CA PRO A 186 -0.51 -28.66 8.82
C PRO A 186 -1.78 -27.90 9.18
N VAL A 187 -2.57 -27.58 8.17
CA VAL A 187 -3.86 -26.89 8.35
C VAL A 187 -4.90 -27.46 7.40
N THR A 188 -6.16 -27.48 7.83
CA THR A 188 -7.26 -27.79 6.92
C THR A 188 -7.42 -26.65 5.92
N ARG A 189 -7.44 -26.97 4.64
CA ARG A 189 -7.67 -25.97 3.59
C ARG A 189 -9.03 -25.32 3.79
N PRO A 190 -9.11 -23.97 3.93
CA PRO A 190 -10.38 -23.27 4.05
C PRO A 190 -11.24 -23.45 2.80
N ALA A 191 -12.50 -23.84 2.97
CA ALA A 191 -13.44 -23.99 1.86
C ALA A 191 -13.79 -22.64 1.20
N GLU A 192 -13.67 -21.55 1.95
CA GLU A 192 -13.90 -20.17 1.52
C GLU A 192 -12.99 -19.75 0.35
N LEU A 193 -11.82 -20.40 0.21
CA LEU A 193 -10.89 -20.12 -0.91
C LEU A 193 -11.47 -20.47 -2.29
N ASP A 194 -12.47 -21.32 -2.37
CA ASP A 194 -13.09 -21.72 -3.65
C ASP A 194 -13.85 -20.58 -4.32
N GLN A 195 -14.35 -19.63 -3.54
CA GLN A 195 -15.11 -18.46 -4.00
C GLN A 195 -14.67 -17.18 -3.28
N PHE A 196 -13.38 -17.12 -2.92
CA PHE A 196 -12.87 -16.04 -2.11
C PHE A 196 -12.93 -14.69 -2.84
N GLN A 197 -13.50 -13.71 -2.17
CA GLN A 197 -13.44 -12.30 -2.56
C GLN A 197 -12.95 -11.48 -1.38
N LEU A 198 -11.95 -10.64 -1.62
CA LEU A 198 -11.46 -9.75 -0.59
C LEU A 198 -12.59 -8.80 -0.14
N PRO A 199 -12.90 -8.73 1.17
CA PRO A 199 -13.90 -7.84 1.70
C PRO A 199 -13.35 -6.39 1.75
N ILE A 200 -13.31 -5.73 0.59
CA ILE A 200 -12.87 -4.34 0.49
C ILE A 200 -14.06 -3.43 0.76
N PRO A 201 -14.03 -2.59 1.81
CA PRO A 201 -15.08 -1.65 2.06
C PRO A 201 -15.25 -0.66 0.90
N THR A 202 -16.49 -0.45 0.48
CA THR A 202 -16.79 0.59 -0.51
C THR A 202 -16.53 1.97 0.11
N ALA A 203 -15.91 2.86 -0.64
CA ALA A 203 -15.76 4.26 -0.21
C ALA A 203 -17.15 4.88 0.05
N VAL A 204 -17.25 5.61 1.14
CA VAL A 204 -18.50 6.32 1.49
C VAL A 204 -18.66 7.48 0.50
N ALA A 205 -19.76 7.46 -0.26
CA ALA A 205 -20.09 8.58 -1.13
C ALA A 205 -20.58 9.77 -0.28
N PRO A 206 -20.26 11.02 -0.69
CA PRO A 206 -20.80 12.20 -0.04
C PRO A 206 -22.33 12.25 -0.18
N SER A 207 -23.02 12.82 0.80
CA SER A 207 -24.47 13.04 0.74
C SER A 207 -24.82 14.07 -0.33
N ALA A 208 -26.06 14.04 -0.85
CA ALA A 208 -26.55 15.05 -1.79
C ALA A 208 -26.40 16.47 -1.22
N THR A 209 -26.70 16.66 0.06
CA THR A 209 -26.53 17.97 0.72
C THR A 209 -25.09 18.46 0.73
N GLN A 210 -24.11 17.56 0.91
CA GLN A 210 -22.70 17.93 0.84
C GLN A 210 -22.29 18.27 -0.59
N LEU A 211 -22.79 17.56 -1.58
CA LEU A 211 -22.53 17.84 -3.00
C LEU A 211 -23.13 19.20 -3.41
N ASP A 212 -24.39 19.46 -3.02
CA ASP A 212 -25.05 20.74 -3.29
C ASP A 212 -24.30 21.90 -2.63
N LEU A 213 -23.86 21.75 -1.39
CA LEU A 213 -23.08 22.75 -0.68
C LEU A 213 -21.76 23.07 -1.43
N ILE A 214 -21.02 22.06 -1.85
CA ILE A 214 -19.75 22.26 -2.58
C ILE A 214 -20.02 22.89 -3.96
N ALA A 215 -21.08 22.50 -4.63
CA ALA A 215 -21.49 23.07 -5.91
C ALA A 215 -21.83 24.56 -5.76
N ASP A 216 -22.59 24.96 -4.72
CA ASP A 216 -22.94 26.34 -4.45
C ASP A 216 -21.72 27.19 -4.09
N ILE A 217 -20.81 26.63 -3.28
CA ILE A 217 -19.53 27.29 -2.94
C ILE A 217 -18.72 27.55 -4.21
N LEU A 218 -18.60 26.53 -5.10
CA LEU A 218 -17.86 26.66 -6.35
C LEU A 218 -18.53 27.67 -7.29
N ALA A 219 -19.86 27.60 -7.46
CA ALA A 219 -20.61 28.51 -8.33
C ALA A 219 -20.54 29.97 -7.86
N SER A 220 -20.38 30.23 -6.57
CA SER A 220 -20.23 31.57 -6.01
C SER A 220 -18.81 32.14 -6.12
N SER A 221 -17.82 31.30 -6.43
CA SER A 221 -16.43 31.69 -6.59
C SER A 221 -16.19 32.36 -7.95
N LYS A 222 -15.34 33.38 -7.96
CA LYS A 222 -14.94 34.08 -9.18
C LYS A 222 -13.61 33.61 -9.72
N ARG A 223 -12.75 33.10 -8.88
CA ARG A 223 -11.40 32.65 -9.22
C ARG A 223 -11.04 31.36 -8.49
N PRO A 224 -11.78 30.27 -8.79
CA PRO A 224 -11.53 28.98 -8.14
C PRO A 224 -10.21 28.37 -8.61
N LEU A 225 -9.65 27.51 -7.77
CA LEU A 225 -8.50 26.64 -8.05
C LEU A 225 -8.83 25.21 -7.63
N LEU A 226 -8.44 24.23 -8.41
CA LEU A 226 -8.47 22.83 -8.02
C LEU A 226 -7.05 22.30 -7.76
N TRP A 227 -6.81 21.82 -6.54
CA TRP A 227 -5.59 21.10 -6.17
C TRP A 227 -5.86 19.59 -6.12
N CYS A 228 -5.21 18.83 -7.02
CA CYS A 228 -5.37 17.39 -7.10
C CYS A 228 -4.20 16.63 -6.48
N GLY A 229 -4.47 15.79 -5.50
CA GLY A 229 -3.52 14.82 -4.96
C GLY A 229 -3.64 13.43 -5.59
N SER A 230 -2.92 12.46 -5.03
CA SER A 230 -2.95 11.06 -5.49
C SER A 230 -4.33 10.42 -5.41
N GLY A 231 -5.19 10.87 -4.49
CA GLY A 231 -6.56 10.36 -4.37
C GLY A 231 -7.46 10.73 -5.56
N ALA A 232 -7.12 11.78 -6.30
CA ALA A 232 -7.86 12.20 -7.49
C ALA A 232 -7.42 11.50 -8.80
N ARG A 233 -6.37 10.67 -8.78
CA ARG A 233 -5.74 10.12 -10.01
C ARG A 233 -6.71 9.33 -10.93
N TYR A 234 -7.79 8.80 -10.38
CA TYR A 234 -8.82 8.09 -11.15
C TYR A 234 -10.05 8.94 -11.50
N ALA A 235 -10.03 10.22 -11.13
CA ALA A 235 -11.10 11.17 -11.42
C ALA A 235 -10.78 12.09 -12.62
N GLY A 236 -9.89 11.67 -13.52
CA GLY A 236 -9.40 12.50 -14.63
C GLY A 236 -10.49 13.12 -15.49
N GLU A 237 -11.56 12.37 -15.81
CA GLU A 237 -12.70 12.90 -16.57
C GLU A 237 -13.45 14.03 -15.81
N ALA A 238 -13.63 13.88 -14.50
CA ALA A 238 -14.28 14.91 -13.68
C ALA A 238 -13.40 16.14 -13.54
N VAL A 239 -12.09 15.94 -13.36
CA VAL A 239 -11.08 17.02 -13.31
C VAL A 239 -11.04 17.77 -14.65
N ALA A 240 -11.04 17.05 -15.78
CA ALA A 240 -11.05 17.67 -17.11
C ALA A 240 -12.32 18.52 -17.34
N ARG A 241 -13.50 18.03 -16.93
CA ARG A 241 -14.75 18.81 -17.04
C ARG A 241 -14.68 20.12 -16.24
N LEU A 242 -14.12 20.11 -15.03
CA LEU A 242 -13.92 21.35 -14.25
C LEU A 242 -12.91 22.28 -14.92
N ALA A 243 -11.84 21.73 -15.47
CA ALA A 243 -10.84 22.48 -16.22
C ALA A 243 -11.44 23.13 -17.49
N ASP A 244 -12.28 22.40 -18.25
CA ASP A 244 -13.01 22.91 -19.43
C ASP A 244 -13.98 24.05 -19.08
N MET A 245 -14.49 24.07 -17.84
CA MET A 245 -15.29 25.17 -17.30
C MET A 245 -14.44 26.38 -16.88
N GLY A 246 -13.10 26.31 -17.03
CA GLY A 246 -12.19 27.41 -16.73
C GLY A 246 -11.57 27.36 -15.32
N VAL A 247 -11.67 26.23 -14.60
CA VAL A 247 -11.04 26.06 -13.28
C VAL A 247 -9.57 25.61 -13.47
N PRO A 248 -8.58 26.43 -13.08
CA PRO A 248 -7.19 26.01 -13.14
C PRO A 248 -6.91 24.84 -12.19
N VAL A 249 -6.00 23.95 -12.62
CA VAL A 249 -5.67 22.73 -11.89
C VAL A 249 -4.17 22.68 -11.59
N VAL A 250 -3.84 22.59 -10.31
CA VAL A 250 -2.50 22.26 -9.83
C VAL A 250 -2.48 20.86 -9.24
N THR A 251 -1.38 20.15 -9.37
CA THR A 251 -1.28 18.78 -8.85
C THR A 251 -0.15 18.65 -7.83
N SER A 252 -0.32 17.75 -6.89
CA SER A 252 0.82 17.21 -6.14
C SER A 252 1.70 16.34 -7.04
N TRP A 253 2.90 15.95 -6.58
CA TRP A 253 3.76 15.04 -7.32
C TRP A 253 3.05 13.70 -7.64
N ASN A 254 2.33 13.15 -6.67
CA ASN A 254 1.61 11.89 -6.83
C ASN A 254 0.24 12.06 -7.53
N GLY A 255 -0.21 13.29 -7.73
CA GLY A 255 -1.42 13.62 -8.51
C GLY A 255 -1.14 13.94 -9.97
N ARG A 256 0.13 14.01 -10.40
CA ARG A 256 0.49 14.30 -11.79
C ARG A 256 -0.15 13.28 -12.74
N GLY A 257 -0.60 13.81 -13.88
CA GLY A 257 -1.28 13.01 -14.91
C GLY A 257 -2.79 12.89 -14.72
N VAL A 258 -3.39 13.40 -13.64
CA VAL A 258 -4.86 13.48 -13.51
C VAL A 258 -5.48 14.39 -14.56
N LEU A 259 -4.78 15.44 -14.96
CA LEU A 259 -5.07 16.28 -16.11
C LEU A 259 -3.83 16.31 -17.00
N PRO A 260 -3.94 16.20 -18.34
CA PRO A 260 -2.80 16.36 -19.24
C PRO A 260 -2.09 17.70 -19.01
N GLU A 261 -0.75 17.67 -18.99
CA GLU A 261 0.05 18.85 -18.68
C GLU A 261 0.04 19.93 -19.80
N ASP A 262 -0.42 19.57 -20.99
CA ASP A 262 -0.65 20.46 -22.14
C ASP A 262 -2.06 21.07 -22.16
N HIS A 263 -2.95 20.69 -21.24
CA HIS A 263 -4.25 21.30 -21.09
C HIS A 263 -4.11 22.79 -20.70
N ALA A 264 -4.91 23.67 -21.30
CA ALA A 264 -4.82 25.14 -21.09
C ALA A 264 -4.96 25.57 -19.61
N MET A 265 -5.73 24.82 -18.82
CA MET A 265 -5.92 25.07 -17.39
C MET A 265 -4.94 24.31 -16.49
N SER A 266 -3.96 23.59 -17.04
CA SER A 266 -2.98 22.87 -16.24
C SER A 266 -1.87 23.79 -15.73
N LEU A 267 -1.80 23.95 -14.42
CA LEU A 267 -0.66 24.62 -13.74
C LEU A 267 0.46 23.63 -13.42
N ARG A 268 0.32 22.37 -13.84
CA ARG A 268 1.26 21.27 -13.63
C ARG A 268 1.44 20.91 -12.15
N GLY A 269 2.51 20.14 -11.85
CA GLY A 269 2.84 19.72 -10.49
C GLY A 269 3.56 20.79 -9.69
N MET A 270 3.18 20.94 -8.42
CA MET A 270 3.92 21.78 -7.50
C MET A 270 5.36 21.31 -7.33
N ASN A 271 6.29 22.23 -7.49
CA ASN A 271 7.70 22.01 -7.22
C ASN A 271 8.33 23.29 -6.62
N GLY A 272 9.44 23.14 -5.88
CA GLY A 272 10.05 24.25 -5.16
C GLY A 272 10.53 25.43 -6.03
N THR A 273 10.80 25.23 -7.30
CA THR A 273 11.38 26.28 -8.18
C THR A 273 10.36 27.29 -8.68
N GLY A 274 9.09 26.92 -8.82
CA GLY A 274 8.01 27.81 -9.27
C GLY A 274 7.24 28.50 -8.15
N THR A 275 7.57 28.21 -6.90
CA THR A 275 6.80 28.62 -5.74
C THR A 275 6.50 30.13 -5.64
N PRO A 276 7.45 31.06 -5.80
CA PRO A 276 7.15 32.50 -5.64
C PRO A 276 6.11 33.01 -6.63
N LEU A 277 6.15 32.57 -7.88
CA LEU A 277 5.17 32.98 -8.91
C LEU A 277 3.78 32.42 -8.60
N ILE A 278 3.70 31.15 -8.15
CA ILE A 278 2.43 30.53 -7.85
C ILE A 278 1.82 31.07 -6.56
N GLU A 279 2.63 31.43 -5.56
CA GLU A 279 2.16 32.10 -4.34
C GLU A 279 1.53 33.47 -4.63
N ASP A 280 2.16 34.26 -5.49
CA ASP A 280 1.59 35.54 -5.90
C ASP A 280 0.26 35.35 -6.64
N TRP A 281 0.17 34.28 -7.44
CA TRP A 281 -1.08 33.98 -8.11
C TRP A 281 -2.13 33.47 -7.12
N PHE A 282 -1.75 32.64 -6.11
CA PHE A 282 -2.66 32.14 -5.07
C PHE A 282 -3.35 33.26 -4.28
N LYS A 283 -2.70 34.41 -4.08
CA LYS A 283 -3.31 35.60 -3.45
C LYS A 283 -4.52 36.13 -4.22
N THR A 284 -4.66 35.75 -5.47
CA THR A 284 -5.78 36.16 -6.34
C THR A 284 -6.92 35.15 -6.38
N VAL A 285 -6.71 33.95 -5.84
CA VAL A 285 -7.67 32.84 -5.80
C VAL A 285 -8.60 33.05 -4.60
N ASP A 286 -9.90 32.98 -4.84
CA ASP A 286 -10.92 33.14 -3.80
C ASP A 286 -11.48 31.86 -3.25
N LEU A 287 -11.16 30.73 -3.87
CA LEU A 287 -11.54 29.38 -3.43
C LEU A 287 -10.54 28.34 -3.92
N MET A 288 -10.06 27.48 -3.05
CA MET A 288 -9.27 26.31 -3.40
C MET A 288 -10.01 25.02 -3.04
N LEU A 289 -10.38 24.25 -4.05
CA LEU A 289 -10.84 22.87 -3.87
C LEU A 289 -9.63 21.94 -3.79
N VAL A 290 -9.56 21.13 -2.76
CA VAL A 290 -8.49 20.15 -2.54
C VAL A 290 -9.07 18.73 -2.70
N ALA A 291 -8.70 18.05 -3.77
CA ALA A 291 -9.22 16.72 -4.07
C ALA A 291 -8.16 15.64 -3.85
N GLY A 292 -8.38 14.75 -2.90
CA GLY A 292 -7.51 13.60 -2.61
C GLY A 292 -6.07 13.96 -2.28
N SER A 293 -5.86 15.08 -1.59
CA SER A 293 -4.55 15.56 -1.15
C SER A 293 -4.57 15.95 0.32
N ARG A 294 -3.55 15.54 1.05
CA ARG A 294 -3.32 15.92 2.44
C ARG A 294 -2.53 17.23 2.59
N LEU A 295 -2.21 17.92 1.50
CA LEU A 295 -1.39 19.15 1.48
C LEU A 295 -0.11 19.00 2.30
N ARG A 296 0.65 17.94 2.02
CA ARG A 296 1.83 17.57 2.82
C ARG A 296 2.94 18.60 2.73
N GLY A 297 3.82 18.62 3.74
CA GLY A 297 4.97 19.50 3.81
C GLY A 297 5.83 19.53 2.55
N HIS A 298 6.12 18.37 1.95
CA HIS A 298 6.92 18.32 0.72
C HIS A 298 6.31 19.14 -0.45
N GLU A 299 4.98 19.15 -0.58
CA GLU A 299 4.27 19.84 -1.66
C GLU A 299 3.98 21.28 -1.33
N THR A 300 4.06 21.66 -0.05
CA THR A 300 3.73 22.97 0.51
C THR A 300 4.93 23.65 1.16
N MET A 301 6.15 23.27 0.78
CA MET A 301 7.42 23.83 1.30
C MET A 301 7.45 23.82 2.83
N ASP A 302 7.31 22.63 3.42
CA ASP A 302 7.21 22.43 4.87
C ASP A 302 6.13 23.29 5.52
N MET A 303 4.99 23.42 4.84
CA MET A 303 3.81 24.16 5.27
C MET A 303 4.06 25.69 5.36
N THR A 304 5.04 26.19 4.62
CA THR A 304 5.36 27.62 4.58
C THR A 304 4.72 28.37 3.43
N ILE A 305 4.22 27.64 2.39
CA ILE A 305 3.59 28.29 1.23
C ILE A 305 2.25 28.93 1.61
N GLY A 306 2.04 30.15 1.16
CA GLY A 306 0.79 30.88 1.31
C GLY A 306 -0.29 30.31 0.38
N LEU A 307 -1.10 29.38 0.89
CA LEU A 307 -2.27 28.87 0.16
C LEU A 307 -3.46 29.83 0.24
N PRO A 308 -4.42 29.79 -0.74
CA PRO A 308 -5.66 30.55 -0.66
C PRO A 308 -6.38 30.33 0.69
N GLU A 309 -6.92 31.39 1.28
CA GLU A 309 -7.52 31.34 2.63
C GLU A 309 -8.72 30.42 2.70
N ARG A 310 -9.56 30.47 1.67
CA ARG A 310 -10.80 29.70 1.61
C ARG A 310 -10.55 28.37 0.94
N ARG A 311 -10.66 27.26 1.71
CA ARG A 311 -10.36 25.91 1.25
C ARG A 311 -11.49 24.94 1.58
N VAL A 312 -11.81 24.07 0.62
CA VAL A 312 -12.72 22.93 0.76
C VAL A 312 -11.94 21.67 0.42
N GLN A 313 -11.92 20.68 1.32
CA GLN A 313 -11.16 19.44 1.13
C GLN A 313 -12.08 18.24 0.89
N ILE A 314 -11.81 17.50 -0.17
CA ILE A 314 -12.51 16.26 -0.54
C ILE A 314 -11.49 15.12 -0.38
N ASP A 315 -11.68 14.28 0.62
CA ASP A 315 -10.79 13.16 0.91
C ASP A 315 -11.58 11.93 1.37
N VAL A 316 -11.02 10.74 1.15
CA VAL A 316 -11.57 9.48 1.64
C VAL A 316 -11.24 9.23 3.11
N ASP A 317 -10.20 9.89 3.62
CA ASP A 317 -9.83 9.87 5.03
C ASP A 317 -10.58 10.99 5.79
N PRO A 318 -11.55 10.66 6.64
CA PRO A 318 -12.31 11.68 7.39
C PRO A 318 -11.43 12.51 8.32
N LEU A 319 -10.23 12.03 8.64
CA LEU A 319 -9.26 12.74 9.47
C LEU A 319 -8.29 13.61 8.64
N ALA A 320 -8.39 13.62 7.32
CA ALA A 320 -7.54 14.44 6.46
C ALA A 320 -7.96 15.92 6.48
N ASN A 321 -9.26 16.17 6.62
CA ASN A 321 -9.79 17.53 6.61
C ASN A 321 -9.20 18.36 7.75
N GLY A 322 -8.61 19.51 7.40
CA GLY A 322 -8.01 20.44 8.35
C GLY A 322 -6.72 19.95 9.03
N ARG A 323 -6.18 18.77 8.69
CA ARG A 323 -4.99 18.22 9.36
C ARG A 323 -3.73 19.04 9.16
N THR A 324 -3.53 19.57 7.96
CA THR A 324 -2.32 20.33 7.62
C THR A 324 -2.62 21.83 7.48
N TYR A 325 -3.73 22.16 6.86
CA TYR A 325 -4.23 23.52 6.70
C TYR A 325 -5.71 23.54 7.04
N ASP A 326 -6.17 24.56 7.71
CA ASP A 326 -7.59 24.72 8.02
C ASP A 326 -8.44 24.73 6.74
N CYS A 327 -9.58 24.08 6.77
CA CYS A 327 -10.54 24.01 5.68
C CYS A 327 -11.94 24.36 6.20
N GLU A 328 -12.74 25.05 5.37
CA GLU A 328 -14.14 25.35 5.74
C GLU A 328 -15.01 24.07 5.81
N HIS A 329 -14.75 23.16 4.89
CA HIS A 329 -15.49 21.89 4.74
C HIS A 329 -14.57 20.78 4.28
#